data_6e20f7416d9eddebf39ad18675b751fd
#
_entry.id   6e20f7416d9eddebf39ad18675b751fd
#
_cell.length_a   1.000
_cell.length_b   1.000
_cell.length_c   1.000
_cell.angle_alpha   90.00
_cell.angle_beta   90.00
_cell.angle_gamma   90.00
#
_symmetry.space_group_name_H-M   'P 1'
#
loop_
_entity.id
_entity.type
_entity.pdbx_description
1 polymer ?
#
loop_
_entity_poly.entity_id
_entity_poly.type
_entity_poly.pdbx_seq_one_letter_code
_entity_poly.pdbx_strand_id
1 'polypeptide(L)'
;MTKAKLLLAMLLISIPARFAWSQTAELKAGAPPSQFAIEVEVPAPVGEVWHAFATSEGLSTWLFPDATVDLKPGGDWLVHFPSGNTGGGTIVSFLPEKELVIAALAPEKFHTVRAERTRVVFTFEPRGRATVVRLTQSGWKSGEEWTKAYEYLLAGNAQLMATLHKRFAEGPVDWKAP
;
A
#
# COMPACT_ATOMS: atom_id res chain seq x y z
N MET A 1 -46.79 57.89 -18.74
CA MET A 1 -46.94 56.37 -18.59
C MET A 1 -45.63 55.74 -19.08
N THR A 2 -44.69 55.49 -18.18
CA THR A 2 -43.35 55.10 -18.53
C THR A 2 -43.13 53.70 -17.88
N LYS A 3 -42.93 52.66 -18.72
CA LYS A 3 -42.70 51.27 -18.28
C LYS A 3 -41.27 51.11 -17.82
N ALA A 4 -41.06 50.83 -16.53
CA ALA A 4 -39.76 50.44 -15.98
C ALA A 4 -39.47 48.99 -16.38
N LYS A 5 -38.37 48.78 -17.12
CA LYS A 5 -37.79 47.43 -17.38
C LYS A 5 -36.86 47.07 -16.25
N LEU A 6 -37.22 46.02 -15.51
CA LEU A 6 -36.37 45.40 -14.49
C LEU A 6 -35.36 44.50 -15.20
N LEU A 7 -34.07 44.87 -15.16
CA LEU A 7 -32.95 44.05 -15.63
C LEU A 7 -32.49 43.17 -14.45
N LEU A 8 -32.78 41.87 -14.54
CA LEU A 8 -32.29 40.86 -13.61
C LEU A 8 -30.86 40.49 -14.04
N ALA A 9 -29.86 40.98 -13.30
CA ALA A 9 -28.47 40.57 -13.50
C ALA A 9 -28.22 39.20 -12.86
N MET A 10 -28.10 38.17 -13.70
CA MET A 10 -27.61 36.84 -13.27
C MET A 10 -26.10 36.93 -12.99
N LEU A 11 -25.73 36.85 -11.72
CA LEU A 11 -24.34 36.72 -11.30
C LEU A 11 -23.91 35.26 -11.49
N LEU A 12 -23.20 34.96 -12.57
CA LEU A 12 -22.55 33.65 -12.75
C LEU A 12 -21.32 33.60 -11.85
N ILE A 13 -21.46 32.88 -10.73
CA ILE A 13 -20.33 32.54 -9.89
C ILE A 13 -19.59 31.38 -10.57
N SER A 14 -18.53 31.68 -11.27
CA SER A 14 -17.61 30.69 -11.79
C SER A 14 -16.74 30.16 -10.64
N ILE A 15 -17.03 28.94 -10.20
CA ILE A 15 -16.17 28.20 -9.27
C ILE A 15 -14.98 27.70 -10.09
N PRO A 16 -13.74 28.14 -9.81
CA PRO A 16 -12.58 27.54 -10.46
C PRO A 16 -12.41 26.10 -9.96
N ALA A 17 -12.59 25.13 -10.84
CA ALA A 17 -12.20 23.77 -10.62
C ALA A 17 -10.68 23.75 -10.36
N ARG A 18 -10.29 23.65 -9.10
CA ARG A 18 -8.91 23.36 -8.73
C ARG A 18 -8.62 21.92 -9.11
N PHE A 19 -8.17 21.72 -10.34
CA PHE A 19 -7.46 20.50 -10.70
C PHE A 19 -6.22 20.45 -9.82
N ALA A 20 -6.24 19.52 -8.85
CA ALA A 20 -5.03 19.14 -8.15
C ALA A 20 -4.11 18.49 -9.21
N TRP A 21 -3.13 19.23 -9.69
CA TRP A 21 -2.03 18.69 -10.47
C TRP A 21 -1.26 17.77 -9.53
N SER A 22 -1.50 16.46 -9.69
CA SER A 22 -0.56 15.46 -9.19
C SER A 22 0.78 15.81 -9.81
N GLN A 23 1.77 16.12 -8.97
CA GLN A 23 3.13 16.35 -9.44
C GLN A 23 3.62 15.04 -10.04
N THR A 24 3.59 14.94 -11.37
CA THR A 24 4.40 14.00 -12.11
C THR A 24 5.85 14.40 -11.84
N ALA A 25 6.50 13.70 -10.91
CA ALA A 25 7.94 13.82 -10.76
C ALA A 25 8.57 13.48 -12.10
N GLU A 26 9.24 14.45 -12.73
CA GLU A 26 10.06 14.20 -13.91
C GLU A 26 11.05 13.09 -13.56
N LEU A 27 10.84 11.91 -14.14
CA LEU A 27 11.79 10.81 -14.09
C LEU A 27 13.09 11.30 -14.74
N LYS A 28 14.08 11.66 -13.93
CA LYS A 28 15.46 11.76 -14.43
C LYS A 28 15.79 10.41 -15.02
N ALA A 29 16.13 10.38 -16.30
CA ALA A 29 16.48 9.17 -17.02
C ALA A 29 17.50 8.34 -16.19
N GLY A 30 17.08 7.18 -15.69
CA GLY A 30 17.92 6.23 -15.00
C GLY A 30 17.72 6.02 -13.48
N ALA A 31 16.82 6.75 -12.80
CA ALA A 31 16.52 6.49 -11.39
C ALA A 31 15.00 6.48 -11.14
N PRO A 32 14.48 5.47 -10.41
CA PRO A 32 13.09 5.48 -9.97
C PRO A 32 12.85 6.63 -8.95
N PRO A 33 11.60 7.05 -8.72
CA PRO A 33 11.25 7.93 -7.61
C PRO A 33 11.79 7.40 -6.27
N SER A 34 12.09 8.30 -5.32
CA SER A 34 12.64 7.91 -4.02
C SER A 34 11.70 7.01 -3.19
N GLN A 35 10.42 7.08 -3.45
CA GLN A 35 9.38 6.26 -2.82
C GLN A 35 8.09 6.25 -3.64
N PHE A 36 7.21 5.28 -3.34
CA PHE A 36 5.79 5.34 -3.68
C PHE A 36 4.94 5.10 -2.44
N ALA A 37 3.68 5.50 -2.50
CA ALA A 37 2.69 5.21 -1.47
C ALA A 37 1.37 4.75 -2.11
N ILE A 38 0.73 3.78 -1.47
CA ILE A 38 -0.57 3.24 -1.83
C ILE A 38 -1.44 3.26 -0.59
N GLU A 39 -2.67 3.70 -0.72
CA GLU A 39 -3.61 3.82 0.38
C GLU A 39 -4.90 3.08 0.05
N VAL A 40 -5.47 2.44 1.05
CA VAL A 40 -6.77 1.78 0.95
C VAL A 40 -7.57 1.99 2.23
N GLU A 41 -8.86 2.24 2.10
CA GLU A 41 -9.79 2.19 3.21
C GLU A 41 -10.28 0.75 3.40
N VAL A 42 -10.10 0.21 4.60
CA VAL A 42 -10.49 -1.14 4.99
C VAL A 42 -11.73 -1.05 5.87
N PRO A 43 -12.86 -1.72 5.54
CA PRO A 43 -14.11 -1.59 6.28
C PRO A 43 -14.11 -2.43 7.58
N ALA A 44 -13.14 -2.18 8.47
CA ALA A 44 -13.00 -2.84 9.76
C ALA A 44 -12.28 -1.95 10.79
N PRO A 45 -12.49 -2.16 12.08
CA PRO A 45 -11.77 -1.49 13.17
C PRO A 45 -10.27 -1.79 13.11
N VAL A 46 -9.45 -0.84 13.57
CA VAL A 46 -7.99 -0.92 13.50
C VAL A 46 -7.41 -2.16 14.18
N GLY A 47 -7.97 -2.62 15.28
CA GLY A 47 -7.50 -3.83 15.96
C GLY A 47 -7.67 -5.10 15.12
N GLU A 48 -8.77 -5.23 14.36
CA GLU A 48 -8.98 -6.35 13.44
C GLU A 48 -8.03 -6.28 12.25
N VAL A 49 -7.84 -5.07 11.69
CA VAL A 49 -6.89 -4.84 10.59
C VAL A 49 -5.47 -5.11 11.05
N TRP A 50 -5.08 -4.63 12.24
CA TRP A 50 -3.77 -4.90 12.82
C TRP A 50 -3.52 -6.41 13.00
N HIS A 51 -4.50 -7.15 13.52
CA HIS A 51 -4.41 -8.61 13.69
C HIS A 51 -4.08 -9.32 12.37
N ALA A 52 -4.64 -8.85 11.25
CA ALA A 52 -4.38 -9.40 9.92
C ALA A 52 -2.93 -9.19 9.45
N PHE A 53 -2.16 -8.28 10.05
CA PHE A 53 -0.74 -8.05 9.78
C PHE A 53 0.17 -8.66 10.85
N ALA A 54 -0.30 -8.73 12.08
CA ALA A 54 0.51 -8.99 13.27
C ALA A 54 0.60 -10.48 13.65
N THR A 55 -0.15 -11.36 12.97
CA THR A 55 -0.17 -12.80 13.26
C THR A 55 -0.07 -13.62 11.96
N SER A 56 0.51 -14.82 12.05
CA SER A 56 0.59 -15.75 10.92
C SER A 56 -0.81 -16.13 10.42
N GLU A 57 -1.74 -16.41 11.33
CA GLU A 57 -3.14 -16.69 11.00
C GLU A 57 -3.79 -15.52 10.26
N GLY A 58 -3.68 -14.31 10.82
CA GLY A 58 -4.25 -13.10 10.21
C GLY A 58 -3.69 -12.86 8.82
N LEU A 59 -2.38 -12.94 8.64
CA LEU A 59 -1.70 -12.73 7.37
C LEU A 59 -2.13 -13.77 6.32
N SER A 60 -2.37 -15.01 6.74
CA SER A 60 -2.83 -16.08 5.85
C SER A 60 -4.25 -15.87 5.30
N THR A 61 -5.03 -14.99 5.91
CA THR A 61 -6.41 -14.73 5.46
C THR A 61 -6.50 -13.84 4.22
N TRP A 62 -5.40 -13.17 3.82
CA TRP A 62 -5.45 -12.20 2.73
C TRP A 62 -4.20 -12.11 1.85
N LEU A 63 -3.02 -12.40 2.39
CA LEU A 63 -1.78 -12.24 1.65
C LEU A 63 -1.34 -13.52 0.93
N PHE A 64 -1.23 -14.62 1.67
CA PHE A 64 -0.94 -15.94 1.14
C PHE A 64 -1.21 -17.02 2.21
N PRO A 65 -1.67 -18.26 1.85
CA PRO A 65 -2.11 -19.25 2.82
C PRO A 65 -1.00 -19.76 3.75
N ASP A 66 0.23 -19.82 3.27
CA ASP A 66 1.41 -20.19 4.06
C ASP A 66 2.18 -18.93 4.46
N ALA A 67 1.93 -18.47 5.68
CA ALA A 67 2.49 -17.21 6.20
C ALA A 67 3.13 -17.43 7.57
N THR A 68 4.20 -16.68 7.85
CA THR A 68 4.91 -16.64 9.13
C THR A 68 5.05 -15.21 9.61
N VAL A 69 4.59 -14.92 10.83
CA VAL A 69 4.83 -13.65 11.53
C VAL A 69 5.42 -13.95 12.89
N ASP A 70 6.64 -13.47 13.13
CA ASP A 70 7.29 -13.41 14.44
C ASP A 70 7.38 -11.95 14.85
N LEU A 71 6.35 -11.45 15.52
CA LEU A 71 6.15 -10.01 15.78
C LEU A 71 7.13 -9.47 16.81
N LYS A 72 8.37 -9.27 16.37
CA LYS A 72 9.46 -8.63 17.13
C LYS A 72 10.46 -7.98 16.16
N PRO A 73 11.26 -6.99 16.59
CA PRO A 73 12.38 -6.50 15.79
C PRO A 73 13.34 -7.65 15.44
N GLY A 74 13.68 -7.79 14.16
CA GLY A 74 14.47 -8.91 13.62
C GLY A 74 13.68 -10.18 13.33
N GLY A 75 12.39 -10.24 13.67
CA GLY A 75 11.51 -11.36 13.38
C GLY A 75 11.01 -11.39 11.94
N ASP A 76 10.45 -12.50 11.54
CA ASP A 76 9.96 -12.74 10.19
C ASP A 76 8.55 -12.17 9.98
N TRP A 77 8.33 -11.61 8.80
CA TRP A 77 7.03 -11.30 8.22
C TRP A 77 7.04 -11.83 6.78
N LEU A 78 6.75 -13.12 6.63
CA LEU A 78 6.99 -13.87 5.39
C LEU A 78 5.73 -14.57 4.89
N VAL A 79 5.70 -14.77 3.58
CA VAL A 79 4.85 -15.74 2.90
C VAL A 79 5.72 -16.73 2.15
N HIS A 80 5.30 -18.00 2.10
CA HIS A 80 6.05 -19.11 1.51
C HIS A 80 5.31 -19.61 0.27
N PHE A 81 5.94 -19.47 -0.90
CA PHE A 81 5.36 -19.91 -2.16
C PHE A 81 5.67 -21.39 -2.42
N PRO A 82 4.80 -22.13 -3.13
CA PRO A 82 5.02 -23.53 -3.49
C PRO A 82 6.32 -23.78 -4.27
N SER A 83 6.87 -22.75 -4.92
CA SER A 83 8.16 -22.79 -5.60
C SER A 83 9.37 -22.87 -4.65
N GLY A 84 9.16 -22.77 -3.34
CA GLY A 84 10.22 -22.64 -2.34
C GLY A 84 10.70 -21.21 -2.11
N ASN A 85 10.23 -20.26 -2.89
CA ASN A 85 10.57 -18.84 -2.74
C ASN A 85 9.77 -18.20 -1.60
N THR A 86 10.27 -17.06 -1.08
CA THR A 86 9.60 -16.28 -0.04
C THR A 86 9.36 -14.84 -0.49
N GLY A 87 8.24 -14.26 -0.03
CA GLY A 87 7.94 -12.83 -0.10
C GLY A 87 7.82 -12.22 1.30
N GLY A 88 7.70 -10.90 1.39
CA GLY A 88 7.62 -10.20 2.66
C GLY A 88 8.96 -9.64 3.11
N GLY A 89 9.41 -9.92 4.31
CA GLY A 89 10.69 -9.41 4.81
C GLY A 89 10.92 -9.62 6.30
N THR A 90 11.83 -8.84 6.85
CA THR A 90 12.19 -8.85 8.28
C THR A 90 11.59 -7.62 8.96
N ILE A 91 10.95 -7.81 10.10
CA ILE A 91 10.39 -6.72 10.91
C ILE A 91 11.53 -5.86 11.46
N VAL A 92 11.51 -4.57 11.16
CA VAL A 92 12.46 -3.59 11.70
C VAL A 92 11.95 -3.03 13.02
N SER A 93 10.69 -2.60 13.02
CA SER A 93 10.02 -2.05 14.19
C SER A 93 8.50 -2.09 13.99
N PHE A 94 7.75 -1.90 15.07
CA PHE A 94 6.31 -1.73 15.01
C PHE A 94 5.79 -0.93 16.21
N LEU A 95 4.65 -0.30 16.01
CA LEU A 95 3.81 0.29 17.04
C LEU A 95 2.41 -0.33 16.86
N PRO A 96 1.92 -1.13 17.81
CA PRO A 96 0.63 -1.80 17.68
C PRO A 96 -0.48 -0.86 17.22
N GLU A 97 -1.27 -1.31 16.24
CA GLU A 97 -2.39 -0.57 15.64
C GLU A 97 -2.02 0.78 14.99
N LYS A 98 -0.74 1.10 14.83
CA LYS A 98 -0.26 2.36 14.26
C LYS A 98 0.70 2.16 13.10
N GLU A 99 1.73 1.34 13.28
CA GLU A 99 2.80 1.21 12.30
C GLU A 99 3.43 -0.18 12.31
N LEU A 100 3.78 -0.69 11.14
CA LEU A 100 4.64 -1.86 10.94
C LEU A 100 5.71 -1.52 9.90
N VAL A 101 6.97 -1.68 10.24
CA VAL A 101 8.11 -1.39 9.39
C VAL A 101 8.85 -2.67 9.05
N ILE A 102 9.08 -2.90 7.76
CA ILE A 102 9.68 -4.13 7.22
C ILE A 102 10.87 -3.78 6.32
N ALA A 103 12.00 -4.47 6.51
CA ALA A 103 13.07 -4.57 5.50
C ALA A 103 12.63 -5.60 4.46
N ALA A 104 12.07 -5.11 3.35
CA ALA A 104 11.33 -5.93 2.38
C ALA A 104 12.24 -6.69 1.42
N LEU A 105 11.83 -7.91 1.12
CA LEU A 105 12.41 -8.75 0.08
C LEU A 105 11.80 -8.41 -1.29
N ALA A 106 12.63 -8.17 -2.28
CA ALA A 106 12.20 -8.21 -3.66
C ALA A 106 12.07 -9.65 -4.18
N PRO A 107 11.30 -9.92 -5.24
CA PRO A 107 11.30 -11.22 -5.91
C PRO A 107 12.70 -11.68 -6.31
N GLU A 108 12.91 -13.00 -6.35
CA GLU A 108 14.23 -13.63 -6.66
C GLU A 108 14.88 -13.08 -7.94
N LYS A 109 14.10 -12.78 -8.96
CA LYS A 109 14.60 -12.21 -10.25
C LYS A 109 15.26 -10.84 -10.12
N PHE A 110 15.12 -10.16 -9.00
CA PHE A 110 15.75 -8.86 -8.69
C PHE A 110 16.81 -9.05 -7.60
N HIS A 111 17.89 -9.71 -7.97
CA HIS A 111 18.92 -10.18 -7.02
C HIS A 111 19.56 -9.06 -6.20
N THR A 112 19.92 -7.94 -6.86
CA THR A 112 20.54 -6.79 -6.20
C THR A 112 19.55 -6.13 -5.22
N VAL A 113 18.33 -5.85 -5.68
CA VAL A 113 17.28 -5.24 -4.86
C VAL A 113 16.93 -6.14 -3.66
N ARG A 114 16.87 -7.47 -3.90
CA ARG A 114 16.60 -8.46 -2.85
C ARG A 114 17.70 -8.50 -1.80
N ALA A 115 18.96 -8.43 -2.21
CA ALA A 115 20.09 -8.44 -1.29
C ALA A 115 20.19 -7.15 -0.48
N GLU A 116 19.96 -6.00 -1.11
CA GLU A 116 20.11 -4.69 -0.47
C GLU A 116 18.86 -4.26 0.31
N ARG A 117 17.68 -4.85 0.01
CA ARG A 117 16.39 -4.57 0.64
C ARG A 117 15.85 -3.17 0.35
N THR A 118 14.55 -3.05 0.35
CA THR A 118 13.81 -1.80 0.43
C THR A 118 13.13 -1.69 1.79
N ARG A 119 12.66 -0.50 2.13
CA ARG A 119 11.92 -0.27 3.37
C ARG A 119 10.44 -0.12 3.05
N VAL A 120 9.61 -0.98 3.61
CA VAL A 120 8.15 -0.87 3.60
C VAL A 120 7.67 -0.41 4.96
N VAL A 121 6.78 0.57 4.97
CA VAL A 121 6.08 1.06 6.14
C VAL A 121 4.58 0.95 5.90
N PHE A 122 3.89 0.18 6.72
CA PHE A 122 2.45 0.21 6.83
C PHE A 122 2.05 1.12 7.97
N THR A 123 1.12 2.04 7.74
CA THR A 123 0.49 2.84 8.79
C THR A 123 -1.01 2.56 8.83
N PHE A 124 -1.59 2.61 10.03
CA PHE A 124 -2.98 2.29 10.30
C PHE A 124 -3.65 3.48 10.96
N GLU A 125 -4.58 4.11 10.28
CA GLU A 125 -5.32 5.28 10.77
C GLU A 125 -6.80 4.92 10.98
N PRO A 126 -7.30 4.89 12.23
CA PRO A 126 -8.72 4.67 12.49
C PRO A 126 -9.56 5.78 11.86
N ARG A 127 -10.64 5.40 11.16
CA ARG A 127 -11.60 6.33 10.56
C ARG A 127 -13.03 5.86 10.83
N GLY A 128 -13.55 6.21 12.00
CA GLY A 128 -14.84 5.72 12.48
C GLY A 128 -14.85 4.20 12.64
N ARG A 129 -15.64 3.50 11.83
CA ARG A 129 -15.69 2.02 11.82
C ARG A 129 -14.76 1.38 10.79
N ALA A 130 -14.03 2.18 10.04
CA ALA A 130 -13.05 1.76 9.05
C ALA A 130 -11.64 2.10 9.50
N THR A 131 -10.65 1.61 8.77
CA THR A 131 -9.22 1.89 8.95
C THR A 131 -8.62 2.27 7.60
N VAL A 132 -7.93 3.39 7.54
CA VAL A 132 -7.09 3.69 6.37
C VAL A 132 -5.73 3.05 6.58
N VAL A 133 -5.38 2.16 5.67
CA VAL A 133 -4.06 1.53 5.63
C VAL A 133 -3.27 2.17 4.50
N ARG A 134 -2.08 2.68 4.81
CA ARG A 134 -1.13 3.21 3.84
C ARG A 134 0.12 2.35 3.83
N LEU A 135 0.51 1.89 2.65
CA LEU A 135 1.81 1.29 2.37
C LEU A 135 2.70 2.35 1.74
N THR A 136 3.87 2.59 2.33
CA THR A 136 4.93 3.41 1.71
C THR A 136 6.15 2.55 1.51
N GLN A 137 6.70 2.51 0.29
CA GLN A 137 7.95 1.78 0.00
C GLN A 137 9.02 2.75 -0.49
N SER A 138 10.19 2.69 0.12
CA SER A 138 11.32 3.60 -0.09
C SER A 138 12.65 2.84 -0.10
N GLY A 139 13.76 3.57 -0.32
CA GLY A 139 15.09 2.97 -0.39
C GLY A 139 15.49 2.53 -1.78
N TRP A 140 14.80 3.05 -2.82
CA TRP A 140 15.10 2.80 -4.22
C TRP A 140 16.42 3.46 -4.63
N LYS A 141 17.17 2.77 -5.47
CA LYS A 141 18.45 3.22 -6.01
C LYS A 141 18.40 3.36 -7.53
N SER A 142 19.42 3.96 -8.11
CA SER A 142 19.57 4.07 -9.55
C SER A 142 20.00 2.72 -10.17
N GLY A 143 19.57 2.47 -11.38
CA GLY A 143 19.95 1.30 -12.16
C GLY A 143 18.75 0.58 -12.77
N GLU A 144 19.00 -0.17 -13.82
CA GLU A 144 17.95 -0.84 -14.61
C GLU A 144 17.15 -1.84 -13.77
N GLU A 145 17.86 -2.66 -12.96
CA GLU A 145 17.19 -3.63 -12.07
C GLU A 145 16.30 -2.94 -11.04
N TRP A 146 16.78 -1.82 -10.46
CA TRP A 146 16.02 -1.02 -9.49
C TRP A 146 14.76 -0.40 -10.09
N THR A 147 14.87 0.12 -11.33
CA THR A 147 13.71 0.68 -12.04
C THR A 147 12.68 -0.40 -12.34
N LYS A 148 13.11 -1.56 -12.86
CA LYS A 148 12.20 -2.69 -13.13
C LYS A 148 11.56 -3.24 -11.85
N ALA A 149 12.32 -3.32 -10.77
CA ALA A 149 11.81 -3.76 -9.47
C ALA A 149 10.80 -2.77 -8.89
N TYR A 150 11.06 -1.46 -9.04
CA TYR A 150 10.13 -0.41 -8.62
C TYR A 150 8.78 -0.55 -9.31
N GLU A 151 8.76 -0.64 -10.65
CA GLU A 151 7.53 -0.79 -11.43
C GLU A 151 6.77 -2.06 -11.06
N TYR A 152 7.49 -3.18 -10.96
CA TYR A 152 6.91 -4.46 -10.59
C TYR A 152 6.30 -4.44 -9.19
N LEU A 153 7.00 -3.90 -8.20
CA LEU A 153 6.55 -3.85 -6.82
C LEU A 153 5.45 -2.81 -6.60
N LEU A 154 5.46 -1.70 -7.34
CA LEU A 154 4.35 -0.74 -7.32
C LEU A 154 3.04 -1.41 -7.77
N ALA A 155 3.06 -2.13 -8.89
CA ALA A 155 1.88 -2.84 -9.40
C ALA A 155 1.45 -3.98 -8.45
N GLY A 156 2.41 -4.78 -7.96
CA GLY A 156 2.15 -5.88 -7.03
C GLY A 156 1.57 -5.40 -5.68
N ASN A 157 2.11 -4.33 -5.13
CA ASN A 157 1.61 -3.77 -3.88
C ASN A 157 0.23 -3.10 -4.04
N ALA A 158 -0.08 -2.53 -5.20
CA ALA A 158 -1.42 -2.03 -5.48
C ALA A 158 -2.45 -3.18 -5.45
N GLN A 159 -2.13 -4.32 -6.07
CA GLN A 159 -2.96 -5.52 -6.02
C GLN A 159 -3.08 -6.08 -4.60
N LEU A 160 -1.97 -6.10 -3.85
CA LEU A 160 -1.94 -6.53 -2.45
C LEU A 160 -2.89 -5.69 -1.59
N MET A 161 -2.86 -4.37 -1.70
CA MET A 161 -3.73 -3.48 -0.95
C MET A 161 -5.21 -3.64 -1.35
N ALA A 162 -5.50 -3.91 -2.62
CA ALA A 162 -6.85 -4.25 -3.08
C ALA A 162 -7.35 -5.58 -2.48
N THR A 163 -6.48 -6.59 -2.36
CA THR A 163 -6.79 -7.87 -1.71
C THR A 163 -7.08 -7.69 -0.22
N LEU A 164 -6.33 -6.82 0.46
CA LEU A 164 -6.61 -6.47 1.86
C LEU A 164 -8.03 -5.88 2.03
N HIS A 165 -8.41 -4.91 1.20
CA HIS A 165 -9.77 -4.37 1.22
C HIS A 165 -10.81 -5.46 1.01
N LYS A 166 -10.63 -6.29 -0.03
CA LYS A 166 -11.54 -7.38 -0.37
C LYS A 166 -11.72 -8.37 0.78
N ARG A 167 -10.62 -8.73 1.47
CA ARG A 167 -10.65 -9.61 2.65
C ARG A 167 -11.63 -9.13 3.71
N PHE A 168 -11.68 -7.83 3.98
CA PHE A 168 -12.55 -7.27 5.00
C PHE A 168 -13.96 -6.95 4.51
N ALA A 169 -14.14 -6.72 3.21
CA ALA A 169 -15.45 -6.51 2.60
C ALA A 169 -16.21 -7.81 2.32
N GLU A 170 -15.51 -8.89 1.96
CA GLU A 170 -16.11 -10.14 1.47
C GLU A 170 -15.78 -11.37 2.34
N GLY A 171 -14.82 -11.26 3.28
CA GLY A 171 -14.32 -12.36 4.11
C GLY A 171 -12.93 -12.84 3.72
N PRO A 172 -12.36 -13.81 4.44
CA PRO A 172 -11.07 -14.41 4.14
C PRO A 172 -10.99 -14.92 2.71
N VAL A 173 -9.80 -14.78 2.08
CA VAL A 173 -9.57 -15.30 0.74
C VAL A 173 -9.69 -16.82 0.76
N ASP A 174 -10.51 -17.36 -0.13
CA ASP A 174 -10.57 -18.82 -0.36
C ASP A 174 -9.44 -19.24 -1.29
N TRP A 175 -8.35 -19.72 -0.71
CA TRP A 175 -7.17 -20.18 -1.44
C TRP A 175 -7.37 -21.50 -2.19
N LYS A 176 -8.53 -22.15 -2.03
CA LYS A 176 -8.90 -23.40 -2.72
C LYS A 176 -9.85 -23.17 -3.86
N ALA A 177 -10.40 -21.96 -3.99
CA ALA A 177 -11.24 -21.60 -5.13
C ALA A 177 -10.41 -21.67 -6.42
N PRO A 178 -10.98 -22.21 -7.52
CA PRO A 178 -10.31 -22.34 -8.81
C PRO A 178 -10.03 -20.98 -9.48
#